data_7c65fc8a21299ecc9fffaa848afe4b87
#
_entry.id   7c65fc8a21299ecc9fffaa848afe4b87
#
_cell.length_a   1.000
_cell.length_b   1.000
_cell.length_c   1.000
_cell.angle_alpha   90.00
_cell.angle_beta   90.00
_cell.angle_gamma   90.00
#
_symmetry.space_group_name_H-M   'P 1'
#
loop_
_entity.id
_entity.type
_entity.pdbx_description
1 polymer ?
#
loop_
_entity_poly.entity_id
_entity_poly.type
_entity_poly.pdbx_seq_one_letter_code
_entity_poly.pdbx_strand_id
1 'polypeptide(L)'
;MSKLVVNSYEEFASHLGEQLGVSEWLLVDQERINNFADATLDHQWIHVDEARAKEESPYKSTIAHGYLTLSLLPYMWNQIIEVNNLKMMVNYGMDKMRFGKPVITGSKVRLVT
;
A
#
# COMPACT_ATOMS: atom_id res chain seq x y z
N MET A 1 -9.90 -11.12 11.82
CA MET A 1 -10.26 -9.68 11.90
C MET A 1 -11.66 -9.49 11.36
N SER A 2 -12.51 -8.85 12.13
CA SER A 2 -13.86 -8.56 11.66
C SER A 2 -13.86 -7.29 10.80
N LYS A 3 -14.63 -7.34 9.72
CA LYS A 3 -14.76 -6.20 8.82
C LYS A 3 -15.93 -5.31 9.21
N LEU A 4 -15.78 -4.02 8.95
CA LEU A 4 -16.91 -3.11 8.94
C LEU A 4 -17.73 -3.40 7.68
N VAL A 5 -19.02 -3.66 7.82
CA VAL A 5 -19.90 -3.93 6.68
C VAL A 5 -20.83 -2.74 6.49
N VAL A 6 -20.85 -2.17 5.29
CA VAL A 6 -21.75 -1.09 4.93
C VAL A 6 -22.54 -1.49 3.68
N ASN A 7 -23.82 -1.14 3.63
CA ASN A 7 -24.73 -1.56 2.58
C ASN A 7 -25.21 -0.41 1.69
N SER A 8 -24.79 0.82 1.99
CA SER A 8 -25.20 2.00 1.23
C SER A 8 -24.16 3.11 1.39
N TYR A 9 -24.25 4.11 0.52
CA TYR A 9 -23.45 5.31 0.66
C TYR A 9 -23.72 6.01 1.99
N GLU A 10 -24.95 6.09 2.41
CA GLU A 10 -25.34 6.74 3.65
C GLU A 10 -24.72 6.06 4.87
N GLU A 11 -24.71 4.73 4.90
CA GLU A 11 -24.05 3.98 5.96
C GLU A 11 -22.56 4.25 5.98
N PHE A 12 -21.93 4.25 4.80
CA PHE A 12 -20.51 4.55 4.69
C PHE A 12 -20.19 5.97 5.17
N ALA A 13 -20.98 6.95 4.70
CA ALA A 13 -20.77 8.35 5.06
C ALA A 13 -20.99 8.61 6.55
N SER A 14 -21.79 7.79 7.23
CA SER A 14 -22.02 7.93 8.68
C SER A 14 -20.77 7.71 9.52
N HIS A 15 -19.74 7.07 8.96
CA HIS A 15 -18.46 6.82 9.62
C HIS A 15 -17.43 7.91 9.36
N LEU A 16 -17.82 9.00 8.69
CA LEU A 16 -16.90 10.10 8.40
C LEU A 16 -16.27 10.64 9.69
N GLY A 17 -14.94 10.75 9.69
CA GLY A 17 -14.19 11.22 10.85
C GLY A 17 -13.81 10.12 11.85
N GLU A 18 -14.26 8.90 11.66
CA GLU A 18 -13.92 7.76 12.50
C GLU A 18 -12.80 6.92 11.87
N GLN A 19 -12.01 6.27 12.71
CA GLN A 19 -11.10 5.23 12.23
C GLN A 19 -11.92 3.99 11.89
N LEU A 20 -11.84 3.54 10.65
CA LEU A 20 -12.60 2.39 10.18
C LEU A 20 -11.98 1.06 10.61
N GLY A 21 -10.65 1.02 10.71
CA GLY A 21 -9.95 -0.18 11.09
C GLY A 21 -8.48 -0.16 10.71
N VAL A 22 -7.84 -1.29 10.93
CA VAL A 22 -6.41 -1.49 10.68
C VAL A 22 -6.24 -2.84 9.98
N SER A 23 -5.50 -2.86 8.88
CA SER A 23 -5.19 -4.11 8.19
C SER A 23 -4.14 -4.92 8.96
N GLU A 24 -3.94 -6.17 8.56
CA GLU A 24 -2.81 -6.95 9.03
C GLU A 24 -1.51 -6.40 8.44
N TRP A 25 -0.40 -6.72 9.07
CA TRP A 25 0.92 -6.36 8.56
C TRP A 25 1.23 -7.16 7.31
N LEU A 26 1.79 -6.50 6.31
CA LEU A 26 2.21 -7.10 5.05
C LEU A 26 3.71 -6.91 4.87
N LEU A 27 4.43 -8.00 4.61
CA LEU A 27 5.86 -7.95 4.35
C LEU A 27 6.11 -7.42 2.93
N VAL A 28 6.97 -6.41 2.84
CA VAL A 28 7.45 -5.89 1.57
C VAL A 28 8.91 -6.32 1.41
N ASP A 29 9.12 -7.46 0.78
CA ASP A 29 10.45 -8.02 0.56
C ASP A 29 10.99 -7.67 -0.84
N GLN A 30 12.23 -8.04 -1.09
CA GLN A 30 12.87 -7.74 -2.36
C GLN A 30 12.18 -8.43 -3.54
N GLU A 31 11.65 -9.62 -3.36
CA GLU A 31 10.91 -10.32 -4.41
C GLU A 31 9.70 -9.52 -4.87
N ARG A 32 8.93 -8.98 -3.92
CA ARG A 32 7.77 -8.13 -4.23
C ARG A 32 8.19 -6.85 -4.95
N ILE A 33 9.28 -6.24 -4.50
CA ILE A 33 9.81 -5.04 -5.14
C ILE A 33 10.27 -5.33 -6.57
N ASN A 34 10.98 -6.43 -6.77
CA ASN A 34 11.41 -6.86 -8.11
C ASN A 34 10.23 -7.13 -9.04
N ASN A 35 9.20 -7.78 -8.54
CA ASN A 35 7.98 -8.05 -9.32
C ASN A 35 7.29 -6.76 -9.73
N PHE A 36 7.23 -5.78 -8.85
CA PHE A 36 6.66 -4.48 -9.17
C PHE A 36 7.50 -3.73 -10.21
N ALA A 37 8.81 -3.77 -10.07
CA ALA A 37 9.72 -3.17 -11.05
C ALA A 37 9.53 -3.79 -12.43
N ASP A 38 9.37 -5.10 -12.51
CA ASP A 38 9.14 -5.81 -13.76
C ASP A 38 7.78 -5.43 -14.37
N ALA A 39 6.75 -5.31 -13.53
CA ALA A 39 5.40 -5.00 -13.99
C ALA A 39 5.28 -3.56 -14.51
N THR A 40 6.04 -2.62 -13.93
CA THR A 40 5.94 -1.18 -14.24
C THR A 40 7.10 -0.65 -15.07
N LEU A 41 8.14 -1.46 -15.26
CA LEU A 41 9.37 -1.10 -15.98
C LEU A 41 10.21 -0.05 -15.26
N ASP A 42 9.98 0.14 -13.97
CA ASP A 42 10.79 1.02 -13.12
C ASP A 42 11.86 0.21 -12.41
N HIS A 43 13.03 0.11 -13.06
CA HIS A 43 14.17 -0.66 -12.55
C HIS A 43 15.27 0.26 -12.01
N GLN A 44 14.92 1.38 -11.43
CA GLN A 44 15.91 2.27 -10.82
C GLN A 44 16.71 1.49 -9.76
N TRP A 45 18.01 1.72 -9.73
CA TRP A 45 18.92 0.94 -8.89
C TRP A 45 18.57 0.98 -7.38
N ILE A 46 17.96 2.06 -6.92
CA ILE A 46 17.56 2.18 -5.51
C ILE A 46 16.54 1.13 -5.08
N HIS A 47 15.85 0.52 -6.05
CA HIS A 47 14.82 -0.49 -5.79
C HIS A 47 15.33 -1.92 -6.03
N VAL A 48 16.18 -2.12 -7.02
CA VAL A 48 16.49 -3.48 -7.50
C VAL A 48 17.95 -3.90 -7.37
N ASP A 49 18.88 -2.98 -7.21
CA ASP A 49 20.31 -3.30 -7.12
C ASP A 49 20.76 -3.29 -5.66
N GLU A 50 20.67 -4.45 -5.03
CA GLU A 50 20.98 -4.60 -3.61
C GLU A 50 22.46 -4.27 -3.30
N ALA A 51 23.37 -4.69 -4.16
CA ALA A 51 24.80 -4.43 -3.96
C ALA A 51 25.10 -2.94 -4.04
N ARG A 52 24.59 -2.27 -5.05
CA ARG A 52 24.78 -0.83 -5.21
C ARG A 52 24.08 -0.04 -4.09
N ALA A 53 22.89 -0.46 -3.70
CA ALA A 53 22.15 0.20 -2.64
C ALA A 53 22.89 0.12 -1.30
N LYS A 54 23.54 -1.00 -1.01
CA LYS A 54 24.35 -1.18 0.20
C LYS A 54 25.48 -0.17 0.26
N GLU A 55 26.11 0.14 -0.88
CA GLU A 55 27.25 1.04 -0.95
C GLU A 55 26.84 2.51 -1.09
N GLU A 56 25.85 2.80 -1.94
CA GLU A 56 25.55 4.17 -2.36
C GLU A 56 24.24 4.74 -1.82
N SER A 57 23.32 3.90 -1.35
CA SER A 57 22.05 4.40 -0.80
C SER A 57 22.25 5.00 0.60
N PRO A 58 21.60 6.14 0.90
CA PRO A 58 21.63 6.68 2.26
C PRO A 58 20.97 5.73 3.27
N TYR A 59 20.15 4.79 2.81
CA TYR A 59 19.49 3.79 3.66
C TYR A 59 20.30 2.50 3.78
N LYS A 60 21.40 2.36 3.03
CA LYS A 60 22.26 1.16 2.97
C LYS A 60 21.50 -0.11 2.58
N SER A 61 20.39 0.06 1.87
CA SER A 61 19.51 -1.03 1.44
C SER A 61 18.63 -0.54 0.31
N THR A 62 18.03 -1.45 -0.43
CA THR A 62 17.00 -1.09 -1.40
C THR A 62 15.73 -0.65 -0.68
N ILE A 63 14.95 0.16 -1.35
CA ILE A 63 13.67 0.63 -0.86
C ILE A 63 12.56 0.30 -1.86
N ALA A 64 11.35 0.11 -1.35
CA ALA A 64 10.19 -0.09 -2.21
C ALA A 64 9.86 1.18 -2.98
N HIS A 65 9.35 0.99 -4.21
CA HIS A 65 8.74 2.11 -4.94
C HIS A 65 7.59 2.68 -4.09
N GLY A 66 7.49 4.00 -4.03
CA GLY A 66 6.33 4.61 -3.39
C GLY A 66 5.02 4.12 -4.00
N TYR A 67 4.99 3.98 -5.32
CA TYR A 67 3.81 3.47 -6.02
C TYR A 67 3.50 2.00 -5.71
N LEU A 68 4.49 1.19 -5.35
CA LEU A 68 4.22 -0.16 -4.86
C LEU A 68 3.43 -0.10 -3.56
N THR A 69 3.93 0.67 -2.60
CA THR A 69 3.25 0.81 -1.30
C THR A 69 1.83 1.32 -1.49
N LEU A 70 1.63 2.31 -2.34
CA LEU A 70 0.30 2.82 -2.66
C LEU A 70 -0.59 1.75 -3.29
N SER A 71 -0.03 0.93 -4.17
CA SER A 71 -0.76 -0.13 -4.87
C SER A 71 -1.27 -1.24 -3.94
N LEU A 72 -0.75 -1.34 -2.73
CA LEU A 72 -1.20 -2.32 -1.75
C LEU A 72 -2.49 -1.88 -1.03
N LEU A 73 -2.91 -0.63 -1.19
CA LEU A 73 -4.10 -0.09 -0.52
C LEU A 73 -5.37 -0.91 -0.78
N PRO A 74 -5.73 -1.27 -2.02
CA PRO A 74 -6.96 -2.04 -2.24
C PRO A 74 -6.97 -3.38 -1.50
N TYR A 75 -5.84 -4.08 -1.48
CA TYR A 75 -5.72 -5.35 -0.76
C TYR A 75 -5.94 -5.15 0.74
N MET A 76 -5.29 -4.16 1.33
CA MET A 76 -5.40 -3.87 2.76
C MET A 76 -6.76 -3.30 3.12
N TRP A 77 -7.32 -2.46 2.27
CA TRP A 77 -8.67 -1.91 2.42
C TRP A 77 -9.72 -3.01 2.51
N ASN A 78 -9.60 -4.01 1.66
CA ASN A 78 -10.54 -5.13 1.63
C ASN A 78 -10.53 -5.98 2.91
N GLN A 79 -9.49 -5.86 3.72
CA GLN A 79 -9.46 -6.51 5.03
C GLN A 79 -10.26 -5.74 6.10
N ILE A 80 -10.49 -4.46 5.87
CA ILE A 80 -11.07 -3.55 6.87
C ILE A 80 -12.56 -3.37 6.64
N ILE A 81 -12.97 -3.21 5.39
CA ILE A 81 -14.36 -2.84 5.07
C ILE A 81 -14.90 -3.72 3.94
N GLU A 82 -16.16 -4.05 4.06
CA GLU A 82 -16.94 -4.68 3.01
C GLU A 82 -18.07 -3.73 2.63
N VAL A 83 -18.10 -3.33 1.36
CA VAL A 83 -19.12 -2.45 0.82
C VAL A 83 -20.03 -3.28 -0.07
N ASN A 84 -21.28 -3.45 0.35
CA ASN A 84 -22.26 -4.23 -0.39
C ASN A 84 -23.04 -3.35 -1.37
N ASN A 85 -23.78 -4.02 -2.27
CA ASN A 85 -24.63 -3.37 -3.28
C ASN A 85 -23.83 -2.55 -4.31
N LEU A 86 -22.58 -2.97 -4.57
CA LEU A 86 -21.75 -2.43 -5.64
C LEU A 86 -21.49 -3.50 -6.68
N LYS A 87 -21.46 -3.11 -7.95
CA LYS A 87 -21.05 -4.00 -9.02
C LYS A 87 -19.54 -4.09 -9.11
N MET A 88 -18.85 -2.98 -8.93
CA MET A 88 -17.38 -2.89 -8.99
C MET A 88 -16.91 -1.64 -8.27
N MET A 89 -15.62 -1.64 -7.93
CA MET A 89 -14.94 -0.47 -7.42
C MET A 89 -13.80 -0.13 -8.38
N VAL A 90 -13.70 1.13 -8.75
CA VAL A 90 -12.72 1.62 -9.72
C VAL A 90 -11.91 2.76 -9.09
N ASN A 91 -10.62 2.76 -9.35
CA ASN A 91 -9.77 3.84 -8.90
C ASN A 91 -10.13 5.13 -9.64
N TYR A 92 -10.50 6.16 -8.89
CA TYR A 92 -10.87 7.46 -9.45
C TYR A 92 -9.74 8.47 -9.31
N GLY A 93 -9.18 8.59 -8.12
CA GLY A 93 -8.12 9.54 -7.85
C GLY A 93 -7.89 9.74 -6.36
N MET A 94 -7.01 10.67 -6.04
CA MET A 94 -6.69 11.06 -4.66
C MET A 94 -6.51 12.56 -4.60
N ASP A 95 -7.02 13.18 -3.52
CA ASP A 95 -6.88 14.63 -3.33
C ASP A 95 -5.51 14.99 -2.78
N LYS A 96 -5.03 14.24 -1.81
CA LYS A 96 -3.73 14.47 -1.17
C LYS A 96 -3.05 13.15 -0.93
N MET A 97 -1.79 13.05 -1.34
CA MET A 97 -0.99 11.86 -1.10
C MET A 97 0.48 12.25 -1.01
N ARG A 98 1.18 11.70 -0.01
CA ARG A 98 2.62 11.92 0.16
C ARG A 98 3.31 10.64 0.57
N PHE A 99 4.51 10.44 0.07
CA PHE A 99 5.40 9.38 0.51
C PHE A 99 6.32 9.97 1.58
N GLY A 100 5.92 9.82 2.85
CA GLY A 100 6.63 10.45 3.96
C GLY A 100 7.95 9.80 4.29
N LYS A 101 7.99 8.48 4.38
CA LYS A 101 9.19 7.72 4.70
C LYS A 101 9.36 6.58 3.70
N PRO A 102 10.61 6.22 3.34
CA PRO A 102 10.84 5.08 2.48
C PRO A 102 10.51 3.78 3.20
N VAL A 103 10.03 2.81 2.44
CA VAL A 103 9.80 1.45 2.92
C VAL A 103 11.02 0.63 2.54
N ILE A 104 11.88 0.34 3.50
CA ILE A 104 13.09 -0.43 3.29
C ILE A 104 12.72 -1.89 3.06
N THR A 105 13.41 -2.56 2.14
CA THR A 105 13.16 -3.98 1.85
C THR A 105 13.17 -4.79 3.16
N GLY A 106 12.23 -5.71 3.29
CA GLY A 106 12.05 -6.50 4.51
C GLY A 106 11.18 -5.84 5.57
N SER A 107 10.71 -4.63 5.34
CA SER A 107 9.78 -3.94 6.25
C SER A 107 8.37 -4.49 6.10
N LYS A 108 7.60 -4.31 7.16
CA LYS A 108 6.16 -4.62 7.14
C LYS A 108 5.37 -3.33 7.15
N VAL A 109 4.30 -3.30 6.40
CA VAL A 109 3.40 -2.15 6.30
C VAL A 109 1.97 -2.59 6.61
N ARG A 110 1.15 -1.65 7.04
CA ARG A 110 -0.28 -1.88 7.22
C ARG A 110 -1.04 -0.60 6.93
N LEU A 111 -2.31 -0.75 6.65
CA LEU A 111 -3.23 0.38 6.46
C LEU A 111 -3.95 0.68 7.76
N VAL A 112 -3.92 1.94 8.15
CA VAL A 112 -4.78 2.50 9.20
C VAL A 112 -5.69 3.51 8.50
N THR A 113 -6.99 3.31 8.56
CA THR A 113 -7.93 4.15 7.86
C THR A 113 -9.13 4.52 8.73
#